data_697d3c91258c1ef9649a0d42c0c5025d
#
_entry.id   697d3c91258c1ef9649a0d42c0c5025d
#
_cell.length_a   1.000
_cell.length_b   1.000
_cell.length_c   1.000
_cell.angle_alpha   90.00
_cell.angle_beta   90.00
_cell.angle_gamma   90.00
#
_symmetry.space_group_name_H-M   'P 1'
#
loop_
_entity.id
_entity.type
_entity.pdbx_description
1 polymer ?
#
loop_
_entity_poly.entity_id
_entity_poly.type
_entity_poly.pdbx_seq_one_letter_code
_entity_poly.pdbx_strand_id
1 'polypeptide(L)'
;MKQKVLLLTICLLAILSLQAQTNERYIEVTGTSEIEIVPDKIHYLIEIREYFEEEFDGKSKPEEYRTKVPLSEIEQGLREALANADIPQNAIRTQKIGDYWRQQGQDFLVSKKFDITLTDFNQINEIIKHIDTKGIHTMRIGELEKKDMLAYHQKGKIEALKAAQKKATYLVEALGKKLGDVIRIVEEGSSNAFPFAQSNVLSSDAASFDSF
;
A
#
# COMPACT_ATOMS: atom_id res chain seq x y z
N MET A 1 74.78 -2.38 -8.59
CA MET A 1 73.97 -2.99 -9.64
C MET A 1 72.62 -3.56 -9.11
N LYS A 2 72.57 -4.31 -8.03
CA LYS A 2 71.34 -4.91 -7.46
C LYS A 2 70.23 -3.90 -7.13
N GLN A 3 70.57 -2.74 -6.57
CA GLN A 3 69.59 -1.68 -6.24
C GLN A 3 68.93 -1.04 -7.49
N LYS A 4 69.68 -0.88 -8.57
CA LYS A 4 69.15 -0.30 -9.82
C LYS A 4 68.17 -1.29 -10.53
N VAL A 5 68.47 -2.60 -10.43
CA VAL A 5 67.63 -3.65 -10.95
C VAL A 5 66.31 -3.74 -10.16
N LEU A 6 66.37 -3.63 -8.82
CA LEU A 6 65.20 -3.64 -7.96
C LEU A 6 64.24 -2.46 -8.25
N LEU A 7 64.81 -1.27 -8.40
CA LEU A 7 64.03 -0.06 -8.79
C LEU A 7 63.37 -0.20 -10.16
N LEU A 8 64.07 -0.78 -11.13
CA LEU A 8 63.50 -1.03 -12.46
C LEU A 8 62.35 -2.03 -12.44
N THR A 9 62.46 -3.06 -11.60
CA THR A 9 61.41 -4.09 -11.45
C THR A 9 60.14 -3.51 -10.76
N ILE A 10 60.32 -2.63 -9.78
CA ILE A 10 59.20 -1.96 -9.09
C ILE A 10 58.50 -0.98 -10.04
N CYS A 11 59.23 -0.22 -10.83
CA CYS A 11 58.64 0.65 -11.87
C CYS A 11 57.87 -0.14 -12.94
N LEU A 12 58.38 -1.30 -13.36
CA LEU A 12 57.74 -2.14 -14.36
C LEU A 12 56.42 -2.76 -13.81
N LEU A 13 56.40 -3.17 -12.54
CA LEU A 13 55.18 -3.64 -11.85
C LEU A 13 54.15 -2.51 -11.67
N ALA A 14 54.59 -1.28 -11.40
CA ALA A 14 53.68 -0.13 -11.27
C ALA A 14 53.04 0.27 -12.60
N ILE A 15 53.74 0.10 -13.72
CA ILE A 15 53.18 0.37 -15.06
C ILE A 15 52.15 -0.67 -15.47
N LEU A 16 52.30 -1.92 -15.07
CA LEU A 16 51.35 -2.99 -15.33
C LEU A 16 50.02 -2.83 -14.56
N SER A 17 50.04 -2.20 -13.40
CA SER A 17 48.83 -1.90 -12.61
C SER A 17 47.98 -0.73 -13.15
N LEU A 18 48.53 0.13 -14.01
CA LEU A 18 47.78 1.25 -14.61
C LEU A 18 46.93 0.84 -15.83
N GLN A 19 47.07 -0.38 -16.33
CA GLN A 19 46.32 -0.85 -17.51
C GLN A 19 44.96 -1.47 -17.17
N ALA A 20 44.59 -1.57 -15.87
CA ALA A 20 43.37 -2.22 -15.45
C ALA A 20 42.10 -1.33 -15.44
N GLN A 21 42.20 -0.08 -15.87
CA GLN A 21 41.01 0.75 -16.14
C GLN A 21 40.48 0.38 -17.53
N THR A 22 39.73 -0.68 -17.64
CA THR A 22 38.91 -0.93 -18.83
C THR A 22 37.90 0.22 -18.92
N ASN A 23 38.12 1.13 -19.85
CA ASN A 23 37.18 2.18 -20.20
C ASN A 23 36.01 1.53 -20.97
N GLU A 24 35.22 0.70 -20.26
CA GLU A 24 34.09 0.02 -20.83
C GLU A 24 33.05 1.05 -21.25
N ARG A 25 32.71 1.04 -22.52
CA ARG A 25 31.64 1.90 -23.05
C ARG A 25 30.33 1.16 -22.84
N TYR A 26 29.50 1.64 -21.93
CA TYR A 26 28.20 1.07 -21.65
C TYR A 26 27.11 2.12 -21.70
N ILE A 27 25.89 1.67 -21.85
CA ILE A 27 24.66 2.45 -21.65
C ILE A 27 23.95 1.90 -20.44
N GLU A 28 23.49 2.77 -19.56
CA GLU A 28 22.65 2.43 -18.41
C GLU A 28 21.24 2.93 -18.66
N VAL A 29 20.26 2.05 -18.50
CA VAL A 29 18.85 2.35 -18.70
C VAL A 29 18.03 1.71 -17.61
N THR A 30 16.96 2.38 -17.21
CA THR A 30 15.93 1.80 -16.32
C THR A 30 14.72 1.41 -17.15
N GLY A 31 14.22 0.21 -16.90
CA GLY A 31 12.94 -0.29 -17.42
C GLY A 31 11.95 -0.42 -16.29
N THR A 32 10.70 -0.05 -16.54
CA THR A 32 9.56 -0.20 -15.64
C THR A 32 8.46 -0.98 -16.34
N SER A 33 7.62 -1.62 -15.55
CA SER A 33 6.39 -2.25 -16.01
C SER A 33 5.26 -1.93 -15.04
N GLU A 34 4.06 -1.90 -15.54
CA GLU A 34 2.84 -1.76 -14.76
C GLU A 34 1.92 -2.92 -15.12
N ILE A 35 1.43 -3.62 -14.10
CA ILE A 35 0.49 -4.73 -14.28
C ILE A 35 -0.74 -4.43 -13.44
N GLU A 36 -1.87 -4.31 -14.10
CA GLU A 36 -3.16 -4.17 -13.47
C GLU A 36 -3.60 -5.52 -12.90
N ILE A 37 -3.91 -5.55 -11.59
CA ILE A 37 -4.28 -6.77 -10.88
C ILE A 37 -5.64 -6.58 -10.22
N VAL A 38 -6.60 -7.43 -10.58
CA VAL A 38 -7.88 -7.52 -9.88
C VAL A 38 -7.70 -8.45 -8.68
N PRO A 39 -7.97 -8.01 -7.45
CA PRO A 39 -7.86 -8.86 -6.26
C PRO A 39 -8.90 -9.99 -6.29
N ASP A 40 -8.57 -11.12 -5.67
CA ASP A 40 -9.49 -12.23 -5.46
C ASP A 40 -10.33 -12.04 -4.19
N LYS A 41 -9.78 -11.29 -3.21
CA LYS A 41 -10.47 -10.92 -1.98
C LYS A 41 -10.13 -9.49 -1.58
N ILE A 42 -11.11 -8.85 -0.99
CA ILE A 42 -11.05 -7.49 -0.47
C ILE A 42 -11.45 -7.58 1.00
N HIS A 43 -10.55 -7.21 1.90
CA HIS A 43 -10.85 -7.06 3.31
C HIS A 43 -11.45 -5.68 3.57
N TYR A 44 -12.75 -5.63 3.84
CA TYR A 44 -13.44 -4.39 4.18
C TYR A 44 -13.61 -4.29 5.69
N LEU A 45 -12.97 -3.29 6.27
CA LEU A 45 -12.91 -3.12 7.73
C LEU A 45 -13.98 -2.12 8.16
N ILE A 46 -14.90 -2.57 9.02
CA ILE A 46 -15.94 -1.73 9.63
C ILE A 46 -15.72 -1.74 11.13
N GLU A 47 -15.62 -0.56 11.72
CA GLU A 47 -15.56 -0.36 13.16
C GLU A 47 -16.83 0.30 13.64
N ILE A 48 -17.52 -0.36 14.56
CA ILE A 48 -18.71 0.17 15.25
C ILE A 48 -18.34 0.59 16.67
N ARG A 49 -19.07 1.55 17.20
CA ARG A 49 -18.88 2.11 18.53
C ARG A 49 -20.21 2.45 19.18
N GLU A 50 -20.33 2.18 20.47
CA GLU A 50 -21.44 2.72 21.27
C GLU A 50 -21.49 4.24 21.12
N TYR A 51 -22.69 4.80 21.18
CA TYR A 51 -22.93 6.23 21.08
C TYR A 51 -24.12 6.61 21.97
N PHE A 52 -24.33 7.91 22.14
CA PHE A 52 -25.54 8.44 22.77
C PHE A 52 -26.47 9.00 21.69
N GLU A 53 -27.78 8.73 21.82
CA GLU A 53 -28.77 9.22 20.83
C GLU A 53 -28.68 10.74 20.64
N GLU A 54 -28.39 11.45 21.73
CA GLU A 54 -28.27 12.89 21.75
C GLU A 54 -27.07 13.42 20.93
N GLU A 55 -26.08 12.58 20.59
CA GLU A 55 -24.99 12.97 19.69
C GLU A 55 -25.49 13.41 18.29
N PHE A 56 -26.68 12.95 17.92
CA PHE A 56 -27.27 13.17 16.58
C PHE A 56 -28.49 14.09 16.58
N ASP A 57 -28.90 14.64 17.70
CA ASP A 57 -30.09 15.53 17.78
C ASP A 57 -29.77 16.99 17.38
N GLY A 58 -28.49 17.36 17.33
CA GLY A 58 -27.98 18.68 16.96
C GLY A 58 -28.30 19.79 17.97
N LYS A 59 -28.75 19.44 19.18
CA LYS A 59 -29.18 20.41 20.21
C LYS A 59 -28.52 20.19 21.56
N SER A 60 -28.40 18.92 21.97
CA SER A 60 -27.88 18.54 23.28
C SER A 60 -26.36 18.77 23.37
N LYS A 61 -25.91 19.22 24.54
CA LYS A 61 -24.48 19.30 24.81
C LYS A 61 -23.94 17.97 25.33
N PRO A 62 -22.65 17.69 25.21
CA PRO A 62 -22.06 16.43 25.66
C PRO A 62 -22.33 16.08 27.13
N GLU A 63 -22.49 17.10 27.99
CA GLU A 63 -22.79 16.92 29.41
C GLU A 63 -24.25 16.45 29.66
N GLU A 64 -25.12 16.62 28.68
CA GLU A 64 -26.54 16.30 28.74
C GLU A 64 -26.85 14.88 28.18
N TYR A 65 -25.87 14.21 27.59
CA TYR A 65 -26.02 12.88 27.00
C TYR A 65 -26.37 11.82 28.06
N ARG A 66 -27.47 11.09 27.84
CA ARG A 66 -28.01 10.10 28.80
C ARG A 66 -28.39 8.79 28.13
N THR A 67 -28.85 8.83 26.87
CA THR A 67 -29.43 7.67 26.18
C THR A 67 -28.37 6.93 25.41
N LYS A 68 -27.67 6.02 26.09
CA LYS A 68 -26.60 5.20 25.48
C LYS A 68 -27.21 4.07 24.64
N VAL A 69 -26.83 3.99 23.37
CA VAL A 69 -27.14 2.87 22.47
C VAL A 69 -26.06 1.80 22.63
N PRO A 70 -26.44 0.59 23.06
CA PRO A 70 -25.47 -0.47 23.33
C PRO A 70 -24.88 -1.07 22.07
N LEU A 71 -23.65 -1.56 22.17
CA LEU A 71 -22.91 -2.17 21.06
C LEU A 71 -23.66 -3.34 20.39
N SER A 72 -24.44 -4.11 21.19
CA SER A 72 -25.22 -5.25 20.68
C SER A 72 -26.31 -4.84 19.68
N GLU A 73 -26.95 -3.70 19.91
CA GLU A 73 -27.98 -3.16 19.01
C GLU A 73 -27.36 -2.67 17.71
N ILE A 74 -26.25 -1.95 17.79
CA ILE A 74 -25.50 -1.46 16.63
C ILE A 74 -24.95 -2.63 15.80
N GLU A 75 -24.44 -3.67 16.47
CA GLU A 75 -23.96 -4.89 15.80
C GLU A 75 -25.09 -5.61 15.09
N GLN A 76 -26.26 -5.70 15.71
CA GLN A 76 -27.42 -6.31 15.08
C GLN A 76 -27.81 -5.56 13.81
N GLY A 77 -27.94 -4.24 13.86
CA GLY A 77 -28.22 -3.39 12.70
C GLY A 77 -27.19 -3.56 11.58
N LEU A 78 -25.89 -3.60 11.94
CA LEU A 78 -24.84 -3.87 10.97
C LEU A 78 -25.01 -5.25 10.31
N ARG A 79 -25.29 -6.30 11.08
CA ARG A 79 -25.47 -7.64 10.53
C ARG A 79 -26.69 -7.75 9.61
N GLU A 80 -27.77 -7.06 9.93
CA GLU A 80 -28.96 -6.96 9.09
C GLU A 80 -28.65 -6.22 7.78
N ALA A 81 -27.91 -5.10 7.85
CA ALA A 81 -27.46 -4.37 6.67
C ALA A 81 -26.56 -5.22 5.76
N LEU A 82 -25.64 -5.98 6.34
CA LEU A 82 -24.78 -6.90 5.60
C LEU A 82 -25.57 -8.05 4.96
N ALA A 83 -26.57 -8.58 5.66
CA ALA A 83 -27.45 -9.61 5.11
C ALA A 83 -28.30 -9.07 3.94
N ASN A 84 -28.81 -7.84 4.04
CA ASN A 84 -29.53 -7.14 2.97
C ASN A 84 -28.65 -6.82 1.76
N ALA A 85 -27.33 -6.74 1.96
CA ALA A 85 -26.32 -6.59 0.90
C ALA A 85 -25.81 -7.94 0.37
N ASP A 86 -26.49 -9.05 0.68
CA ASP A 86 -26.11 -10.42 0.29
C ASP A 86 -24.71 -10.87 0.77
N ILE A 87 -24.23 -10.31 1.88
CA ILE A 87 -22.95 -10.71 2.48
C ILE A 87 -23.16 -11.91 3.41
N PRO A 88 -22.55 -13.07 3.11
CA PRO A 88 -22.76 -14.27 3.92
C PRO A 88 -22.06 -14.16 5.28
N GLN A 89 -22.66 -14.76 6.32
CA GLN A 89 -22.16 -14.70 7.70
C GLN A 89 -20.72 -15.22 7.87
N ASN A 90 -20.31 -16.19 7.08
CA ASN A 90 -18.95 -16.74 7.11
C ASN A 90 -17.89 -15.78 6.55
N ALA A 91 -18.31 -14.75 5.82
CA ALA A 91 -17.41 -13.67 5.35
C ALA A 91 -17.13 -12.61 6.43
N ILE A 92 -17.87 -12.62 7.54
CA ILE A 92 -17.82 -11.62 8.60
C ILE A 92 -17.01 -12.16 9.78
N ARG A 93 -15.87 -11.53 10.08
CA ARG A 93 -15.02 -11.88 11.22
C ARG A 93 -14.93 -10.72 12.19
N THR A 94 -14.98 -11.00 13.49
CA THR A 94 -14.59 -10.03 14.52
C THR A 94 -13.06 -9.95 14.56
N GLN A 95 -12.50 -8.78 14.31
CA GLN A 95 -11.06 -8.56 14.33
C GLN A 95 -10.57 -8.10 15.70
N LYS A 96 -11.31 -7.18 16.34
CA LYS A 96 -10.93 -6.59 17.61
C LYS A 96 -12.17 -6.11 18.37
N ILE A 97 -12.12 -6.22 19.70
CA ILE A 97 -13.00 -5.50 20.63
C ILE A 97 -12.10 -4.52 21.35
N GLY A 98 -12.43 -3.25 21.32
CA GLY A 98 -11.64 -2.17 21.91
C GLY A 98 -12.49 -1.25 22.78
N ASP A 99 -11.82 -0.46 23.57
CA ASP A 99 -12.43 0.50 24.48
C ASP A 99 -12.14 1.90 24.00
N TYR A 100 -13.11 2.77 24.22
CA TYR A 100 -12.99 4.18 23.86
C TYR A 100 -13.44 5.05 25.02
N TRP A 101 -12.63 6.05 25.40
CA TRP A 101 -12.97 7.04 26.39
C TRP A 101 -13.46 8.31 25.71
N ARG A 102 -14.61 8.81 26.14
CA ARG A 102 -15.10 10.12 25.71
C ARG A 102 -14.30 11.21 26.41
N GLN A 103 -13.77 12.19 25.68
CA GLN A 103 -12.91 13.25 26.21
C GLN A 103 -13.58 14.16 27.25
N GLN A 104 -14.91 14.30 27.22
CA GLN A 104 -15.68 15.24 28.05
C GLN A 104 -16.61 14.55 29.05
N GLY A 105 -16.45 13.29 29.32
CA GLY A 105 -17.25 12.55 30.28
C GLY A 105 -16.52 11.33 30.80
N GLN A 106 -17.04 10.74 31.89
CA GLN A 106 -16.50 9.52 32.48
C GLN A 106 -17.10 8.24 31.87
N ASP A 107 -17.90 8.40 30.82
CA ASP A 107 -18.59 7.26 30.21
C ASP A 107 -17.64 6.46 29.33
N PHE A 108 -17.61 5.18 29.64
CA PHE A 108 -16.86 4.21 28.90
C PHE A 108 -17.71 3.71 27.71
N LEU A 109 -17.21 3.86 26.49
CA LEU A 109 -17.84 3.36 25.27
C LEU A 109 -17.02 2.21 24.71
N VAL A 110 -17.72 1.14 24.31
CA VAL A 110 -17.09 -0.03 23.72
C VAL A 110 -17.14 0.07 22.19
N SER A 111 -16.07 -0.34 21.55
CA SER A 111 -16.01 -0.47 20.09
C SER A 111 -15.74 -1.90 19.67
N LYS A 112 -16.14 -2.26 18.45
CA LYS A 112 -15.88 -3.55 17.85
C LYS A 112 -15.55 -3.39 16.38
N LYS A 113 -14.50 -4.07 15.93
CA LYS A 113 -14.04 -4.02 14.56
C LYS A 113 -14.30 -5.35 13.87
N PHE A 114 -14.88 -5.25 12.69
CA PHE A 114 -15.16 -6.38 11.81
C PHE A 114 -14.25 -6.31 10.58
N ASP A 115 -13.87 -7.49 10.13
CA ASP A 115 -13.20 -7.72 8.87
C ASP A 115 -14.17 -8.53 7.99
N ILE A 116 -14.59 -7.93 6.89
CA ILE A 116 -15.57 -8.48 5.97
C ILE A 116 -14.84 -8.83 4.68
N THR A 117 -14.81 -10.12 4.35
CA THR A 117 -14.16 -10.60 3.13
C THR A 117 -15.13 -10.50 1.96
N LEU A 118 -14.81 -9.62 1.01
CA LEU A 118 -15.57 -9.39 -0.22
C LEU A 118 -14.80 -9.91 -1.43
N THR A 119 -15.50 -10.16 -2.53
CA THR A 119 -14.94 -10.61 -3.80
C THR A 119 -15.03 -9.58 -4.92
N ASP A 120 -15.81 -8.53 -4.72
CA ASP A 120 -16.04 -7.45 -5.68
C ASP A 120 -16.20 -6.12 -4.96
N PHE A 121 -15.63 -5.05 -5.51
CA PHE A 121 -15.78 -3.69 -4.98
C PHE A 121 -17.22 -3.18 -4.99
N ASN A 122 -18.08 -3.68 -5.90
CA ASN A 122 -19.49 -3.32 -5.93
C ASN A 122 -20.23 -3.73 -4.66
N GLN A 123 -19.80 -4.79 -3.98
CA GLN A 123 -20.38 -5.20 -2.70
C GLN A 123 -20.23 -4.11 -1.62
N ILE A 124 -19.19 -3.29 -1.68
CA ILE A 124 -19.02 -2.13 -0.79
C ILE A 124 -20.15 -1.12 -1.00
N ASN A 125 -20.50 -0.85 -2.26
CA ASN A 125 -21.59 0.08 -2.58
C ASN A 125 -22.94 -0.46 -2.08
N GLU A 126 -23.16 -1.77 -2.19
CA GLU A 126 -24.39 -2.40 -1.67
C GLU A 126 -24.45 -2.31 -0.13
N ILE A 127 -23.34 -2.57 0.56
CA ILE A 127 -23.27 -2.39 2.01
C ILE A 127 -23.63 -0.95 2.40
N ILE A 128 -23.05 0.06 1.75
CA ILE A 128 -23.29 1.47 2.06
C ILE A 128 -24.75 1.87 1.89
N LYS A 129 -25.48 1.27 0.95
CA LYS A 129 -26.92 1.55 0.74
C LYS A 129 -27.80 1.11 1.88
N HIS A 130 -27.41 0.05 2.60
CA HIS A 130 -28.22 -0.59 3.64
C HIS A 130 -27.80 -0.24 5.06
N ILE A 131 -26.60 0.35 5.24
CA ILE A 131 -26.03 0.60 6.56
C ILE A 131 -26.60 1.89 7.17
N ASP A 132 -27.01 1.82 8.45
CA ASP A 132 -27.20 3.05 9.24
C ASP A 132 -25.84 3.57 9.69
N THR A 133 -25.58 4.84 9.45
CA THR A 133 -24.31 5.48 9.80
C THR A 133 -24.14 5.76 11.29
N LYS A 134 -25.23 5.74 12.07
CA LYS A 134 -25.18 5.89 13.53
C LYS A 134 -24.44 4.72 14.16
N GLY A 135 -23.46 5.03 15.00
CA GLY A 135 -22.61 4.02 15.62
C GLY A 135 -21.52 3.43 14.71
N ILE A 136 -21.47 3.79 13.43
CA ILE A 136 -20.33 3.48 12.57
C ILE A 136 -19.21 4.49 12.86
N HIS A 137 -18.08 3.98 13.31
CA HIS A 137 -16.90 4.81 13.58
C HIS A 137 -16.00 4.96 12.37
N THR A 138 -15.67 3.85 11.71
CA THR A 138 -14.87 3.87 10.47
C THR A 138 -15.30 2.76 9.52
N MET A 139 -15.18 3.04 8.22
CA MET A 139 -15.27 2.06 7.14
C MET A 139 -14.11 2.28 6.19
N ARG A 140 -13.34 1.24 5.89
CA ARG A 140 -12.19 1.37 5.00
C ARG A 140 -11.81 0.04 4.33
N ILE A 141 -11.21 0.13 3.17
CA ILE A 141 -10.57 -1.02 2.54
C ILE A 141 -9.29 -1.33 3.34
N GLY A 142 -9.13 -2.58 3.71
CA GLY A 142 -7.94 -3.14 4.34
C GLY A 142 -7.02 -3.80 3.32
N GLU A 143 -6.66 -5.06 3.57
CA GLU A 143 -5.80 -5.84 2.69
C GLU A 143 -6.53 -6.29 1.43
N LEU A 144 -5.80 -6.37 0.32
CA LEU A 144 -6.26 -6.95 -0.95
C LEU A 144 -5.44 -8.21 -1.20
N GLU A 145 -6.11 -9.34 -1.36
CA GLU A 145 -5.44 -10.62 -1.61
C GLU A 145 -5.52 -11.03 -3.08
N LYS A 146 -4.41 -11.56 -3.58
CA LYS A 146 -4.33 -12.21 -4.90
C LYS A 146 -3.54 -13.51 -4.77
N LYS A 147 -4.15 -14.65 -5.15
CA LYS A 147 -3.53 -15.96 -4.98
C LYS A 147 -2.21 -16.11 -5.73
N ASP A 148 -2.16 -15.62 -6.96
CA ASP A 148 -1.00 -15.81 -7.83
C ASP A 148 -0.07 -14.58 -7.87
N MET A 149 0.01 -13.82 -6.79
CA MET A 149 0.80 -12.58 -6.72
C MET A 149 2.25 -12.79 -7.17
N LEU A 150 2.86 -13.94 -6.81
CA LEU A 150 4.22 -14.25 -7.24
C LEU A 150 4.37 -14.30 -8.75
N ALA A 151 3.38 -14.89 -9.46
CA ALA A 151 3.41 -14.96 -10.92
C ALA A 151 3.29 -13.55 -11.55
N TYR A 152 2.47 -12.68 -10.97
CA TYR A 152 2.37 -11.28 -11.42
C TYR A 152 3.68 -10.52 -11.19
N HIS A 153 4.35 -10.72 -10.06
CA HIS A 153 5.67 -10.13 -9.81
C HIS A 153 6.71 -10.60 -10.82
N GLN A 154 6.76 -11.91 -11.10
CA GLN A 154 7.68 -12.46 -12.12
C GLN A 154 7.40 -11.89 -13.50
N LYS A 155 6.12 -11.83 -13.89
CA LYS A 155 5.70 -11.22 -15.16
C LYS A 155 6.14 -9.77 -15.24
N GLY A 156 5.88 -8.97 -14.19
CA GLY A 156 6.28 -7.57 -14.13
C GLY A 156 7.79 -7.37 -14.30
N LYS A 157 8.60 -8.15 -13.60
CA LYS A 157 10.06 -8.11 -13.74
C LYS A 157 10.53 -8.41 -15.17
N ILE A 158 9.93 -9.42 -15.80
CA ILE A 158 10.25 -9.76 -17.20
C ILE A 158 9.86 -8.63 -18.15
N GLU A 159 8.69 -8.02 -17.96
CA GLU A 159 8.25 -6.90 -18.80
C GLU A 159 9.13 -5.66 -18.59
N ALA A 160 9.53 -5.36 -17.36
CA ALA A 160 10.48 -4.28 -17.07
C ALA A 160 11.83 -4.50 -17.74
N LEU A 161 12.38 -5.72 -17.70
CA LEU A 161 13.62 -6.08 -18.41
C LEU A 161 13.50 -5.88 -19.93
N LYS A 162 12.38 -6.32 -20.52
CA LYS A 162 12.11 -6.11 -21.96
C LYS A 162 11.98 -4.63 -22.31
N ALA A 163 11.37 -3.84 -21.44
CA ALA A 163 11.26 -2.38 -21.60
C ALA A 163 12.64 -1.71 -21.56
N ALA A 164 13.51 -2.11 -20.62
CA ALA A 164 14.88 -1.66 -20.54
C ALA A 164 15.67 -2.02 -21.79
N GLN A 165 15.60 -3.26 -22.25
CA GLN A 165 16.26 -3.72 -23.46
C GLN A 165 15.82 -2.93 -24.69
N LYS A 166 14.50 -2.77 -24.88
CA LYS A 166 13.95 -1.97 -25.99
C LYS A 166 14.46 -0.51 -25.93
N LYS A 167 14.49 0.09 -24.72
CA LYS A 167 15.00 1.43 -24.51
C LYS A 167 16.47 1.54 -24.85
N ALA A 168 17.32 0.62 -24.40
CA ALA A 168 18.74 0.58 -24.74
C ALA A 168 18.96 0.46 -26.25
N THR A 169 18.19 -0.42 -26.91
CA THR A 169 18.31 -0.68 -28.36
C THR A 169 18.05 0.59 -29.16
N TYR A 170 16.89 1.23 -28.99
CA TYR A 170 16.59 2.42 -29.82
C TYR A 170 17.52 3.61 -29.54
N LEU A 171 18.00 3.77 -28.27
CA LEU A 171 18.94 4.84 -27.94
C LEU A 171 20.31 4.62 -28.62
N VAL A 172 20.80 3.39 -28.61
CA VAL A 172 22.09 3.05 -29.22
C VAL A 172 22.02 3.15 -30.75
N GLU A 173 20.91 2.68 -31.35
CA GLU A 173 20.65 2.77 -32.80
C GLU A 173 20.53 4.23 -33.26
N ALA A 174 19.88 5.11 -32.48
CA ALA A 174 19.84 6.56 -32.78
C ALA A 174 21.23 7.23 -32.87
N LEU A 175 22.21 6.63 -32.21
CA LEU A 175 23.61 7.05 -32.28
C LEU A 175 24.42 6.33 -33.40
N GLY A 176 23.74 5.53 -34.23
CA GLY A 176 24.40 4.76 -35.30
C GLY A 176 25.28 3.62 -34.77
N LYS A 177 24.97 3.10 -33.57
CA LYS A 177 25.71 2.02 -32.92
C LYS A 177 24.84 0.78 -32.78
N LYS A 178 25.45 -0.32 -32.35
CA LYS A 178 24.72 -1.58 -32.01
C LYS A 178 24.83 -1.81 -30.50
N LEU A 179 23.73 -2.33 -29.92
CA LEU A 179 23.70 -2.78 -28.53
C LEU A 179 24.58 -4.03 -28.40
N GLY A 180 25.42 -4.07 -27.37
CA GLY A 180 26.22 -5.22 -26.97
C GLY A 180 25.50 -6.10 -25.94
N ASP A 181 26.29 -6.96 -25.29
CA ASP A 181 25.79 -7.85 -24.26
C ASP A 181 25.45 -7.11 -22.96
N VAL A 182 24.60 -7.74 -22.15
CA VAL A 182 24.23 -7.24 -20.83
C VAL A 182 25.41 -7.42 -19.88
N ILE A 183 25.91 -6.33 -19.30
CA ILE A 183 27.01 -6.35 -18.33
C ILE A 183 26.47 -6.57 -16.91
N ARG A 184 25.35 -5.91 -16.57
CA ARG A 184 24.81 -5.91 -15.21
C ARG A 184 23.30 -5.73 -15.23
N ILE A 185 22.62 -6.45 -14.35
CA ILE A 185 21.21 -6.23 -14.02
C ILE A 185 21.13 -5.88 -12.53
N VAL A 186 20.43 -4.81 -12.22
CA VAL A 186 20.12 -4.40 -10.85
C VAL A 186 18.60 -4.33 -10.74
N GLU A 187 18.06 -5.02 -9.75
CA GLU A 187 16.66 -4.94 -9.40
C GLU A 187 16.48 -3.92 -8.28
N GLU A 188 15.77 -2.84 -8.56
CA GLU A 188 15.29 -1.93 -7.53
C GLU A 188 13.98 -2.47 -6.93
N GLY A 189 13.75 -2.23 -5.62
CA GLY A 189 12.60 -2.78 -4.93
C GLY A 189 11.28 -2.40 -5.59
N SER A 190 10.42 -3.38 -5.84
CA SER A 190 9.07 -3.13 -6.34
C SER A 190 8.20 -2.58 -5.20
N SER A 191 7.56 -1.43 -5.39
CA SER A 191 6.49 -0.98 -4.50
C SER A 191 5.23 -1.80 -4.80
N ASN A 192 4.78 -2.59 -3.82
CA ASN A 192 3.48 -3.28 -3.86
C ASN A 192 2.35 -2.30 -3.54
N ALA A 193 2.30 -1.15 -4.18
CA ALA A 193 1.22 -0.20 -3.98
C ALA A 193 0.01 -0.68 -4.80
N PHE A 194 -0.98 -1.29 -4.14
CA PHE A 194 -2.31 -1.25 -4.69
C PHE A 194 -2.77 0.22 -4.66
N PRO A 195 -3.08 0.85 -5.79
CA PRO A 195 -3.38 2.28 -5.85
C PRO A 195 -4.55 2.70 -4.95
N PHE A 196 -5.42 1.75 -4.55
CA PHE A 196 -6.54 2.00 -3.65
C PHE A 196 -6.16 2.09 -2.16
N ALA A 197 -5.00 1.58 -1.75
CA ALA A 197 -4.56 1.69 -0.35
C ALA A 197 -4.08 3.11 0.02
N GLN A 198 -3.75 3.95 -0.96
CA GLN A 198 -3.25 5.31 -0.72
C GLN A 198 -4.33 6.40 -0.79
N SER A 199 -5.52 6.12 -1.34
CA SER A 199 -6.53 7.17 -1.54
C SER A 199 -7.30 7.59 -0.29
N ASN A 200 -7.15 6.88 0.84
CA ASN A 200 -7.87 7.17 2.08
C ASN A 200 -7.00 7.80 3.18
N VAL A 201 -5.75 8.15 2.88
CA VAL A 201 -4.96 9.02 3.75
C VAL A 201 -5.00 10.44 3.18
N LEU A 202 -6.16 11.08 3.29
CA LEU A 202 -6.18 12.52 3.40
C LEU A 202 -5.57 12.86 4.76
N SER A 203 -4.24 12.95 4.79
CA SER A 203 -3.55 13.55 5.91
C SER A 203 -3.99 15.00 6.01
N SER A 204 -4.66 15.33 7.09
CA SER A 204 -4.96 16.69 7.53
C SER A 204 -3.70 17.46 7.96
N ASP A 205 -2.53 17.14 7.44
CA ASP A 205 -1.25 17.80 7.74
C ASP A 205 -0.69 18.56 6.53
N ALA A 206 -1.56 19.37 5.90
CA ALA A 206 -1.12 20.39 4.96
C ALA A 206 -1.52 21.77 5.46
N ALA A 207 -1.02 22.14 6.66
CA ALA A 207 -1.08 23.52 7.12
C ALA A 207 0.07 23.80 8.10
N SER A 208 1.25 24.07 7.59
CA SER A 208 2.20 25.03 8.14
C SER A 208 3.49 25.06 7.31
N PHE A 209 3.44 25.73 6.17
CA PHE A 209 4.62 26.43 5.69
C PHE A 209 4.29 27.91 5.76
N ASP A 210 4.59 28.48 6.91
CA ASP A 210 4.72 29.91 7.03
C ASP A 210 6.21 30.25 7.12
N SER A 211 6.58 31.02 6.14
CA SER A 211 7.58 32.10 6.09
C SER A 211 8.66 32.16 7.19
N PHE A 212 9.92 32.05 6.83
CA PHE A 212 10.90 33.14 6.86
C PHE A 212 12.04 32.78 5.94
#